data_4c3a0fa047b183a2cab514a177114e40
#
_entry.id   4c3a0fa047b183a2cab514a177114e40
#
_cell.length_a   1.000
_cell.length_b   1.000
_cell.length_c   1.000
_cell.angle_alpha   90.00
_cell.angle_beta   90.00
_cell.angle_gamma   90.00
#
_symmetry.space_group_name_H-M   'P 1'
#
loop_
_entity.id
_entity.type
_entity.pdbx_description
1 polymer ?
#
loop_
_entity_poly.entity_id
_entity_poly.type
_entity_poly.pdbx_seq_one_letter_code
_entity_poly.pdbx_strand_id
1 'polypeptide(L)'
;MKRIHIDVTAQRLEVRGNDDALLFAAPCSTGANGTGCEEGSGCTPLGRFCIYSKHGENAPLNTVFRARTPVGLHPQASQGVQDVILSRILTLHGLEPHNANTRARYIYIHGTADTARLGSPVSHGCIRLSPRDAATLFDLVPLGTEVCISEGTKDKGQSTK
;
A
#
# COMPACT_ATOMS: atom_id res chain seq x y z
N MET A 1 -15.85 -7.31 10.89
CA MET A 1 -14.40 -7.18 10.84
C MET A 1 -13.97 -6.87 9.40
N LYS A 2 -13.02 -5.99 9.24
CA LYS A 2 -12.59 -5.56 7.92
C LYS A 2 -11.29 -6.23 7.51
N ARG A 3 -11.12 -6.43 6.21
CA ARG A 3 -9.89 -6.99 5.64
C ARG A 3 -9.51 -6.17 4.43
N ILE A 4 -8.21 -5.94 4.27
CA ILE A 4 -7.67 -5.31 3.06
C ILE A 4 -7.14 -6.40 2.15
N HIS A 5 -7.48 -6.33 0.88
CA HIS A 5 -6.98 -7.27 -0.12
C HIS A 5 -6.32 -6.49 -1.24
N ILE A 6 -5.07 -6.80 -1.52
CA ILE A 6 -4.30 -6.14 -2.59
C ILE A 6 -4.00 -7.20 -3.64
N ASP A 7 -4.53 -6.96 -4.84
CA ASP A 7 -4.33 -7.84 -5.97
C ASP A 7 -3.25 -7.22 -6.86
N VAL A 8 -2.06 -7.82 -6.83
CA VAL A 8 -0.92 -7.28 -7.56
C VAL A 8 -1.13 -7.40 -9.06
N THR A 9 -1.78 -8.47 -9.52
CA THR A 9 -2.04 -8.64 -10.94
C THR A 9 -2.98 -7.55 -11.47
N ALA A 10 -4.03 -7.24 -10.72
CA ALA A 10 -5.00 -6.23 -11.13
C ALA A 10 -4.60 -4.82 -10.73
N GLN A 11 -3.58 -4.66 -9.89
CA GLN A 11 -3.15 -3.38 -9.34
C GLN A 11 -4.32 -2.67 -8.68
N ARG A 12 -4.96 -3.38 -7.76
CA ARG A 12 -6.20 -2.93 -7.14
C ARG A 12 -6.19 -3.29 -5.66
N LEU A 13 -6.63 -2.36 -4.84
CA LEU A 13 -6.79 -2.56 -3.40
C LEU A 13 -8.27 -2.54 -3.07
N GLU A 14 -8.72 -3.48 -2.24
CA GLU A 14 -10.10 -3.54 -1.79
C GLU A 14 -10.15 -3.68 -0.28
N VAL A 15 -11.21 -3.15 0.31
CA VAL A 15 -11.54 -3.41 1.71
C VAL A 15 -12.87 -4.13 1.73
N ARG A 16 -12.89 -5.28 2.38
CA ARG A 16 -14.08 -6.09 2.53
C ARG A 16 -14.46 -6.17 4.00
N GLY A 17 -15.75 -6.15 4.25
CA GLY A 17 -16.29 -6.27 5.60
C GLY A 17 -16.91 -7.62 5.84
N ASN A 18 -17.84 -7.66 6.80
CA ASN A 18 -18.57 -8.89 7.11
C ASN A 18 -19.33 -9.34 5.87
N ASP A 19 -19.46 -10.68 5.73
CA ASP A 19 -20.13 -11.28 4.59
C ASP A 19 -19.48 -10.91 3.28
N ASP A 20 -18.19 -10.56 3.33
CA ASP A 20 -17.39 -10.25 2.16
C ASP A 20 -17.93 -9.04 1.38
N ALA A 21 -18.66 -8.16 2.05
CA ALA A 21 -19.19 -6.96 1.41
C ALA A 21 -18.06 -6.02 1.02
N LEU A 22 -18.11 -5.50 -0.19
CA LEU A 22 -17.10 -4.55 -0.66
C LEU A 22 -17.38 -3.17 -0.06
N LEU A 23 -16.45 -2.67 0.74
CA LEU A 23 -16.60 -1.38 1.41
C LEU A 23 -15.82 -0.26 0.71
N PHE A 24 -14.75 -0.62 0.00
CA PHE A 24 -13.88 0.37 -0.63
C PHE A 24 -13.03 -0.34 -1.66
N ALA A 25 -12.76 0.35 -2.77
CA ALA A 25 -11.86 -0.17 -3.79
C ALA A 25 -11.18 1.00 -4.47
N ALA A 26 -9.91 0.79 -4.84
CA ALA A 26 -9.11 1.84 -5.47
C ALA A 26 -8.00 1.21 -6.30
N PRO A 27 -7.57 1.89 -7.38
CA PRO A 27 -6.37 1.47 -8.07
C PRO A 27 -5.15 1.74 -7.18
N CYS A 28 -4.17 0.88 -7.28
CA CYS A 28 -2.93 1.05 -6.53
C CYS A 28 -1.74 0.77 -7.44
N SER A 29 -0.55 1.08 -6.94
CA SER A 29 0.70 0.72 -7.62
C SER A 29 1.55 -0.07 -6.67
N THR A 30 2.09 -1.19 -7.15
CA THR A 30 3.02 -2.02 -6.39
C THR A 30 4.39 -1.98 -7.04
N GLY A 31 5.31 -2.82 -6.61
CA GLY A 31 6.69 -2.75 -7.03
C GLY A 31 6.91 -2.98 -8.51
N ALA A 32 7.68 -2.10 -9.13
CA ALA A 32 8.05 -2.24 -10.54
C ALA A 32 8.86 -3.52 -10.78
N ASN A 33 9.58 -3.98 -9.77
CA ASN A 33 10.39 -5.19 -9.88
C ASN A 33 9.59 -6.46 -9.61
N GLY A 34 8.27 -6.34 -9.41
CA GLY A 34 7.42 -7.51 -9.20
C GLY A 34 7.24 -7.83 -7.74
N THR A 35 7.03 -9.10 -7.43
CA THR A 35 6.73 -9.56 -6.08
C THR A 35 7.91 -10.34 -5.50
N GLY A 36 8.07 -10.23 -4.19
CA GLY A 36 9.15 -10.94 -3.50
C GLY A 36 9.39 -10.35 -2.13
N CYS A 37 10.07 -11.12 -1.29
CA CYS A 37 10.32 -10.75 0.10
C CYS A 37 11.80 -10.47 0.40
N GLU A 38 12.66 -10.49 -0.58
CA GLU A 38 14.07 -10.21 -0.35
C GLU A 38 14.33 -8.76 -0.05
N GLU A 39 15.18 -8.52 0.96
CA GLU A 39 15.57 -7.16 1.30
C GLU A 39 16.34 -6.53 0.15
N GLY A 40 16.03 -5.27 -0.15
CA GLY A 40 16.72 -4.55 -1.22
C GLY A 40 16.24 -4.89 -2.62
N SER A 41 15.27 -5.79 -2.76
CA SER A 41 14.81 -6.22 -4.08
C SER A 41 13.91 -5.20 -4.77
N GLY A 42 13.28 -4.31 -4.01
CA GLY A 42 12.28 -3.40 -4.56
C GLY A 42 10.99 -4.09 -4.93
N CYS A 43 10.81 -5.34 -4.50
CA CYS A 43 9.60 -6.11 -4.78
C CYS A 43 8.57 -5.92 -3.70
N THR A 44 7.30 -6.12 -4.04
CA THR A 44 6.21 -6.10 -3.08
C THR A 44 6.05 -7.50 -2.51
N PRO A 45 6.07 -7.64 -1.17
CA PRO A 45 5.93 -8.97 -0.57
C PRO A 45 4.50 -9.50 -0.70
N LEU A 46 4.39 -10.81 -0.77
CA LEU A 46 3.09 -11.49 -0.82
C LEU A 46 2.79 -12.14 0.52
N GLY A 47 1.51 -12.44 0.74
CA GLY A 47 1.06 -13.19 1.88
C GLY A 47 0.16 -12.37 2.80
N ARG A 48 0.21 -12.71 4.08
CA ARG A 48 -0.65 -12.08 5.09
C ARG A 48 0.13 -11.13 5.96
N PHE A 49 -0.50 -10.00 6.24
CA PHE A 49 0.08 -8.91 7.02
C PHE A 49 -1.00 -8.32 7.90
N CYS A 50 -0.61 -7.42 8.80
CA CYS A 50 -1.59 -6.57 9.48
C CYS A 50 -1.07 -5.13 9.50
N ILE A 51 -2.00 -4.21 9.72
CA ILE A 51 -1.64 -2.80 9.87
C ILE A 51 -0.98 -2.64 11.25
N TYR A 52 0.28 -2.23 11.24
CA TYR A 52 1.08 -2.13 12.45
C TYR A 52 1.02 -0.74 13.08
N SER A 53 1.12 0.31 12.27
CA SER A 53 1.03 1.68 12.74
C SER A 53 0.46 2.56 11.63
N LYS A 54 -0.07 3.72 12.03
CA LYS A 54 -0.66 4.67 11.10
C LYS A 54 -0.13 6.05 11.42
N HIS A 55 0.19 6.81 10.37
CA HIS A 55 0.79 8.15 10.53
C HIS A 55 0.12 9.13 9.59
N GLY A 56 -0.13 10.34 10.09
CA GLY A 56 -0.70 11.41 9.28
C GLY A 56 -2.13 11.76 9.60
N GLU A 57 -2.64 11.32 10.75
CA GLU A 57 -4.02 11.64 11.12
C GLU A 57 -4.25 13.14 11.09
N ASN A 58 -5.31 13.56 10.39
CA ASN A 58 -5.72 14.96 10.27
C ASN A 58 -4.74 15.85 9.51
N ALA A 59 -3.70 15.28 8.91
CA ALA A 59 -2.76 16.06 8.13
C ALA A 59 -3.37 16.43 6.78
N PRO A 60 -2.98 17.59 6.19
CA PRO A 60 -3.39 17.89 4.84
C PRO A 60 -2.99 16.79 3.86
N LEU A 61 -3.78 16.63 2.80
CA LEU A 61 -3.54 15.54 1.86
C LEU A 61 -2.21 15.65 1.14
N ASN A 62 -1.66 16.85 1.02
CA ASN A 62 -0.37 17.04 0.37
C ASN A 62 0.81 17.08 1.35
N THR A 63 0.62 16.58 2.57
CA THR A 63 1.72 16.49 3.54
C THR A 63 2.74 15.47 3.06
N VAL A 64 4.00 15.87 3.06
CA VAL A 64 5.12 15.02 2.67
C VAL A 64 5.72 14.39 3.92
N PHE A 65 6.00 13.09 3.85
CA PHE A 65 6.60 12.36 4.96
C PHE A 65 8.00 11.90 4.59
N ARG A 66 8.88 11.93 5.59
CA ARG A 66 10.20 11.32 5.50
C ARG A 66 10.38 10.47 6.73
N ALA A 67 10.60 9.17 6.52
CA ALA A 67 10.73 8.21 7.62
C ALA A 67 9.57 8.35 8.61
N ARG A 68 8.35 8.45 8.11
CA ARG A 68 7.12 8.53 8.89
C ARG A 68 6.93 9.84 9.65
N THR A 69 7.76 10.84 9.37
CA THR A 69 7.66 12.15 9.99
C THR A 69 7.22 13.17 8.96
N PRO A 70 6.21 14.00 9.25
CA PRO A 70 5.83 15.06 8.31
C PRO A 70 6.91 16.11 8.23
N VAL A 71 7.27 16.53 7.02
CA VAL A 71 8.36 17.49 6.80
C VAL A 71 7.92 18.72 6.02
N GLY A 72 6.66 18.80 5.59
CA GLY A 72 6.16 19.95 4.86
C GLY A 72 5.11 19.54 3.86
N LEU A 73 4.84 20.40 2.90
CA LEU A 73 3.78 20.18 1.92
C LEU A 73 4.38 20.03 0.53
N HIS A 74 3.75 19.17 -0.27
CA HIS A 74 4.05 19.05 -1.69
C HIS A 74 3.47 20.27 -2.41
N PRO A 75 4.18 20.88 -3.37
CA PRO A 75 5.42 20.40 -3.98
C PRO A 75 6.70 20.94 -3.32
N GLN A 76 6.62 21.90 -2.38
CA GLN A 76 7.84 22.50 -1.86
C GLN A 76 8.72 21.51 -1.12
N ALA A 77 8.11 20.70 -0.25
CA ALA A 77 8.88 19.78 0.59
C ALA A 77 9.32 18.53 -0.15
N SER A 78 8.86 18.35 -1.39
CA SER A 78 9.18 17.14 -2.16
C SER A 78 10.12 17.40 -3.33
N GLN A 79 10.66 18.61 -3.44
CA GLN A 79 11.57 18.91 -4.54
C GLN A 79 12.80 18.01 -4.46
N GLY A 80 13.15 17.39 -5.58
CA GLY A 80 14.31 16.52 -5.63
C GLY A 80 14.06 15.11 -5.10
N VAL A 81 12.86 14.83 -4.61
CA VAL A 81 12.51 13.49 -4.10
C VAL A 81 11.78 12.74 -5.19
N GLN A 82 12.26 11.55 -5.50
CA GLN A 82 11.70 10.79 -6.60
C GLN A 82 10.49 9.97 -6.20
N ASP A 83 10.49 9.41 -5.01
CA ASP A 83 9.42 8.54 -4.54
C ASP A 83 8.78 9.18 -3.33
N VAL A 84 7.94 10.17 -3.58
CA VAL A 84 7.37 11.01 -2.54
C VAL A 84 6.27 10.26 -1.81
N ILE A 85 6.34 10.25 -0.49
CA ILE A 85 5.30 9.69 0.37
C ILE A 85 4.41 10.83 0.83
N LEU A 86 3.14 10.76 0.47
CA LEU A 86 2.19 11.83 0.77
C LEU A 86 1.04 11.33 1.62
N SER A 87 0.43 12.25 2.34
CA SER A 87 -0.91 12.16 2.90
C SER A 87 -1.01 11.31 4.15
N ARG A 88 -0.80 10.01 4.01
CA ARG A 88 -0.98 9.04 5.09
C ARG A 88 -0.02 7.90 4.89
N ILE A 89 0.37 7.28 6.00
CA ILE A 89 1.17 6.05 5.98
C ILE A 89 0.48 5.02 6.85
N LEU A 90 0.30 3.82 6.29
CA LEU A 90 -0.10 2.64 7.05
C LEU A 90 1.05 1.65 6.90
N THR A 91 1.70 1.32 8.01
CA THR A 91 2.83 0.38 7.95
C THR A 91 2.32 -1.04 8.08
N LEU A 92 3.08 -1.97 7.52
CA LEU A 92 2.69 -3.37 7.48
C LEU A 92 3.63 -4.22 8.32
N HIS A 93 3.04 -5.20 9.00
CA HIS A 93 3.76 -6.21 9.75
C HIS A 93 3.47 -7.56 9.09
N GLY A 94 4.50 -8.29 8.70
CA GLY A 94 4.34 -9.60 8.07
C GLY A 94 3.98 -10.65 9.10
N LEU A 95 2.97 -11.46 8.78
CA LEU A 95 2.46 -12.47 9.71
C LEU A 95 2.98 -13.87 9.42
N GLU A 96 3.78 -14.04 8.38
CA GLU A 96 4.25 -15.35 7.95
C GLU A 96 5.77 -15.36 7.92
N PRO A 97 6.40 -16.57 8.02
CA PRO A 97 7.87 -16.63 8.06
C PRO A 97 8.53 -15.98 6.86
N HIS A 98 7.97 -16.18 5.66
CA HIS A 98 8.62 -15.68 4.46
C HIS A 98 8.53 -14.16 4.32
N ASN A 99 7.56 -13.51 4.99
CA ASN A 99 7.43 -12.05 4.91
C ASN A 99 7.68 -11.37 6.25
N ALA A 100 8.34 -12.06 7.17
CA ALA A 100 8.56 -11.52 8.50
C ALA A 100 9.45 -10.28 8.51
N ASN A 101 10.21 -10.03 7.43
CA ASN A 101 11.09 -8.87 7.34
C ASN A 101 10.39 -7.62 6.79
N THR A 102 9.08 -7.64 6.65
CA THR A 102 8.34 -6.56 6.00
C THR A 102 8.56 -5.23 6.71
N ARG A 103 8.50 -5.20 8.05
CA ARG A 103 8.72 -3.95 8.79
C ARG A 103 10.12 -3.40 8.58
N ALA A 104 11.12 -4.27 8.58
CA ALA A 104 12.50 -3.86 8.38
C ALA A 104 12.75 -3.34 6.97
N ARG A 105 11.94 -3.76 6.02
CA ARG A 105 12.02 -3.29 4.64
C ARG A 105 11.22 -2.01 4.41
N TYR A 106 10.50 -1.53 5.42
CA TYR A 106 9.71 -0.29 5.32
C TYR A 106 8.65 -0.37 4.23
N ILE A 107 7.94 -1.49 4.16
CA ILE A 107 6.85 -1.65 3.20
C ILE A 107 5.60 -1.02 3.79
N TYR A 108 5.08 0.01 3.11
CA TYR A 108 3.94 0.79 3.57
C TYR A 108 2.85 0.83 2.52
N ILE A 109 1.63 1.17 2.96
CA ILE A 109 0.59 1.69 2.08
C ILE A 109 0.59 3.20 2.30
N HIS A 110 0.72 3.98 1.22
CA HIS A 110 0.81 5.43 1.37
C HIS A 110 0.29 6.15 0.14
N GLY A 111 0.04 7.46 0.29
CA GLY A 111 -0.33 8.28 -0.84
C GLY A 111 0.86 8.64 -1.70
N THR A 112 0.62 8.95 -2.95
CA THR A 112 1.66 9.32 -3.91
C THR A 112 1.25 10.55 -4.69
N ALA A 113 2.26 11.33 -5.12
CA ALA A 113 2.02 12.43 -6.05
C ALA A 113 1.90 11.93 -7.50
N ASP A 114 2.32 10.71 -7.76
CA ASP A 114 2.34 10.13 -9.11
C ASP A 114 1.03 9.43 -9.40
N THR A 115 -0.06 10.20 -9.40
CA THR A 115 -1.39 9.62 -9.55
C THR A 115 -1.67 9.16 -10.97
N ALA A 116 -0.95 9.70 -11.94
CA ALA A 116 -1.18 9.33 -13.34
C ALA A 116 -0.83 7.88 -13.62
N ARG A 117 0.06 7.27 -12.83
CA ARG A 117 0.48 5.89 -13.06
C ARG A 117 -0.14 4.89 -12.10
N LEU A 118 -1.11 5.33 -11.30
CA LEU A 118 -1.84 4.39 -10.46
C LEU A 118 -2.55 3.36 -11.33
N GLY A 119 -2.49 2.11 -10.90
CA GLY A 119 -2.97 1.00 -11.71
C GLY A 119 -1.86 0.26 -12.43
N SER A 120 -0.62 0.76 -12.30
CA SER A 120 0.56 0.14 -12.91
C SER A 120 1.63 -0.11 -11.86
N PRO A 121 2.44 -1.18 -12.00
CA PRO A 121 3.49 -1.49 -11.03
C PRO A 121 4.70 -0.60 -11.28
N VAL A 122 4.82 0.48 -10.51
CA VAL A 122 5.86 1.49 -10.71
C VAL A 122 6.56 1.89 -9.41
N SER A 123 6.23 1.27 -8.27
CA SER A 123 6.80 1.66 -6.99
C SER A 123 8.11 0.91 -6.71
N HIS A 124 8.70 1.21 -5.56
CA HIS A 124 9.92 0.54 -5.10
C HIS A 124 9.60 -0.53 -4.06
N GLY A 125 8.36 -1.05 -4.07
CA GLY A 125 7.92 -2.11 -3.19
C GLY A 125 6.72 -1.76 -2.34
N CYS A 126 6.55 -0.49 -2.00
CA CYS A 126 5.38 -0.04 -1.25
C CYS A 126 4.13 -0.05 -2.12
N ILE A 127 2.98 0.03 -1.47
CA ILE A 127 1.70 0.10 -2.15
C ILE A 127 1.26 1.56 -2.16
N ARG A 128 1.14 2.14 -3.35
CA ARG A 128 0.79 3.55 -3.52
C ARG A 128 -0.67 3.70 -3.85
N LEU A 129 -1.30 4.71 -3.25
CA LEU A 129 -2.68 5.12 -3.54
C LEU A 129 -2.69 6.61 -3.85
N SER A 130 -3.80 7.11 -4.41
CA SER A 130 -3.97 8.55 -4.50
C SER A 130 -4.04 9.13 -3.10
N PRO A 131 -3.72 10.43 -2.92
CA PRO A 131 -3.82 11.03 -1.59
C PRO A 131 -5.21 10.88 -0.97
N ARG A 132 -6.25 11.07 -1.76
CA ARG A 132 -7.62 10.93 -1.25
C ARG A 132 -7.92 9.50 -0.82
N ASP A 133 -7.50 8.52 -1.64
CA ASP A 133 -7.77 7.12 -1.32
C ASP A 133 -6.97 6.67 -0.10
N ALA A 134 -5.74 7.16 0.04
CA ALA A 134 -4.95 6.86 1.22
C ALA A 134 -5.64 7.37 2.49
N ALA A 135 -6.20 8.58 2.43
CA ALA A 135 -6.90 9.14 3.58
C ALA A 135 -8.18 8.37 3.88
N THR A 136 -8.93 7.99 2.85
CA THR A 136 -10.15 7.21 3.03
C THR A 136 -9.83 5.87 3.68
N LEU A 137 -8.82 5.18 3.18
CA LEU A 137 -8.41 3.90 3.75
C LEU A 137 -7.96 4.06 5.20
N PHE A 138 -7.17 5.11 5.47
CA PHE A 138 -6.66 5.38 6.80
C PHE A 138 -7.81 5.49 7.81
N ASP A 139 -8.88 6.20 7.43
CA ASP A 139 -10.01 6.39 8.33
C ASP A 139 -10.88 5.15 8.44
N LEU A 140 -10.85 4.30 7.42
CA LEU A 140 -11.75 3.16 7.34
C LEU A 140 -11.29 1.98 8.18
N VAL A 141 -9.97 1.75 8.30
CA VAL A 141 -9.46 0.54 8.92
C VAL A 141 -8.68 0.85 10.20
N PRO A 142 -8.90 0.08 11.27
CA PRO A 142 -8.15 0.26 12.52
C PRO A 142 -6.81 -0.45 12.46
N LEU A 143 -5.98 -0.17 13.48
CA LEU A 143 -4.76 -0.93 13.69
C LEU A 143 -5.11 -2.41 13.84
N GLY A 144 -4.24 -3.27 13.36
CA GLY A 144 -4.43 -4.71 13.44
C GLY A 144 -5.26 -5.28 12.31
N THR A 145 -5.82 -4.44 11.43
CA THR A 145 -6.59 -4.94 10.29
C THR A 145 -5.71 -5.86 9.43
N GLU A 146 -6.25 -7.01 9.08
CA GLU A 146 -5.51 -7.96 8.26
C GLU A 146 -5.41 -7.48 6.83
N VAL A 147 -4.24 -7.71 6.24
CA VAL A 147 -3.95 -7.35 4.85
C VAL A 147 -3.47 -8.60 4.14
N CYS A 148 -4.05 -8.90 3.00
CA CYS A 148 -3.61 -10.00 2.14
C CYS A 148 -3.13 -9.42 0.83
N ILE A 149 -1.89 -9.73 0.46
CA ILE A 149 -1.32 -9.32 -0.83
C ILE A 149 -1.11 -10.57 -1.66
N SER A 150 -1.76 -10.64 -2.81
CA SER A 150 -1.69 -11.82 -3.67
C SER A 150 -1.60 -11.40 -5.12
N GLU A 151 -1.26 -12.36 -5.98
CA GLU A 151 -1.17 -12.11 -7.41
C GLU A 151 -2.48 -12.39 -8.11
N GLY A 152 -3.55 -12.46 -7.35
CA GLY A 152 -4.87 -12.43 -7.87
C GLY A 152 -5.33 -13.71 -8.50
N THR A 153 -6.61 -13.71 -8.88
CA THR A 153 -7.27 -14.85 -9.44
C THR A 153 -7.22 -14.87 -10.95
N LYS A 154 -6.74 -13.80 -11.53
CA LYS A 154 -6.69 -13.71 -12.98
C LYS A 154 -5.89 -14.84 -13.59
N ASP A 155 -4.77 -15.20 -12.94
CA ASP A 155 -3.95 -16.28 -13.45
C ASP A 155 -4.71 -17.58 -13.49
N LYS A 156 -5.50 -17.85 -12.45
CA LYS A 156 -6.29 -19.07 -12.43
C LYS A 156 -7.30 -19.08 -13.55
N GLY A 157 -7.98 -17.96 -13.74
CA GLY A 157 -8.94 -17.86 -14.81
C GLY A 157 -8.32 -18.07 -16.15
N GLN A 158 -7.14 -17.57 -16.34
CA GLN A 158 -6.47 -17.74 -17.61
C GLN A 158 -5.91 -19.11 -17.79
N SER A 159 -5.40 -19.68 -16.75
CA SER A 159 -4.78 -20.99 -16.86
C SER A 159 -5.78 -22.08 -17.17
N THR A 160 -7.03 -21.81 -16.94
CA THR A 160 -8.06 -22.80 -17.24
C THR A 160 -8.49 -22.77 -18.69
N LYS A 161 -8.02 -21.85 -19.42
CA LYS A 161 -8.44 -21.74 -20.81
C LYS A 161 -7.88 -22.78 -21.70
#